data_d7f3c8c1b30b9b542b460a01621d4b83
#
_entry.id   d7f3c8c1b30b9b542b460a01621d4b83
#
_cell.length_a   1.000
_cell.length_b   1.000
_cell.length_c   1.000
_cell.angle_alpha   90.00
_cell.angle_beta   90.00
_cell.angle_gamma   90.00
#
_symmetry.space_group_name_H-M   'P 1'
#
loop_
_entity.id
_entity.type
_entity.pdbx_description
1 polymer ?
#
loop_
_entity_poly.entity_id
_entity_poly.type
_entity_poly.pdbx_seq_one_letter_code
_entity_poly.pdbx_strand_id
1 'polypeptide(L)'
;MNESALSIAPKYQIRFLKKILKYNKKLVLISSGIDHQCMSYMMEGKFRYSIMSPYLEDQSLYETYQFQLQYLNEEFTNLHNFIYKQCYGVIASDMDYHIPLVGHEKYLGLAPNPINTDRIEYIPIKIDEKIKIFHGVNTSAMHKKGNHFFIEALKIIEEKYADKVEIKTTYSIPYDEYITLYEDCHILLDQVYAFDQGFNALEAMAKGKVVFTGAEQEWLDYYNLKEDTVAINTLPDAKKIAEKLEWLILNPDQIHTISKNARAFVEKEHHYLKATKNYIEKWNVTKP
;
A
#
# COMPACT_ATOMS: atom_id res chain seq x y z
N MET A 1 -13.61 -12.16 3.87
CA MET A 1 -13.85 -11.68 2.49
C MET A 1 -13.76 -10.16 2.47
N ASN A 2 -13.41 -9.56 1.36
CA ASN A 2 -13.52 -8.12 1.15
C ASN A 2 -14.99 -7.72 0.96
N GLU A 3 -15.35 -6.45 1.19
CA GLU A 3 -16.73 -5.96 1.11
C GLU A 3 -17.36 -6.15 -0.27
N SER A 4 -16.61 -5.93 -1.35
CA SER A 4 -17.07 -6.09 -2.74
C SER A 4 -16.47 -7.31 -3.47
N ALA A 5 -16.20 -8.40 -2.76
CA ALA A 5 -15.42 -9.55 -3.25
C ALA A 5 -16.00 -10.29 -4.46
N LEU A 6 -17.27 -10.12 -4.77
CA LEU A 6 -17.92 -10.92 -5.80
C LEU A 6 -17.98 -10.24 -7.18
N SER A 7 -17.50 -9.01 -7.31
CA SER A 7 -17.53 -8.23 -8.57
C SER A 7 -18.90 -8.21 -9.27
N ILE A 8 -19.98 -8.23 -8.48
CA ILE A 8 -21.37 -8.15 -8.94
C ILE A 8 -22.08 -6.97 -8.25
N ALA A 9 -23.16 -6.48 -8.85
CA ALA A 9 -23.90 -5.36 -8.27
C ALA A 9 -24.31 -5.63 -6.81
N PRO A 10 -24.22 -4.64 -5.91
CA PRO A 10 -24.42 -4.78 -4.46
C PRO A 10 -25.67 -5.54 -4.06
N LYS A 11 -26.81 -5.29 -4.72
CA LYS A 11 -28.08 -6.00 -4.46
C LYS A 11 -28.01 -7.51 -4.67
N TYR A 12 -27.24 -7.97 -5.66
CA TYR A 12 -27.05 -9.41 -5.92
C TYR A 12 -26.05 -10.00 -4.93
N GLN A 13 -25.02 -9.26 -4.55
CA GLN A 13 -24.09 -9.66 -3.51
C GLN A 13 -24.80 -9.87 -2.18
N ILE A 14 -25.69 -8.96 -1.76
CA ILE A 14 -26.52 -9.12 -0.56
C ILE A 14 -27.36 -10.41 -0.63
N ARG A 15 -28.01 -10.67 -1.79
CA ARG A 15 -28.80 -11.90 -1.96
C ARG A 15 -27.95 -13.18 -1.82
N PHE A 16 -26.75 -13.16 -2.39
CA PHE A 16 -25.81 -14.27 -2.29
C PHE A 16 -25.31 -14.47 -0.86
N LEU A 17 -24.91 -13.41 -0.19
CA LEU A 17 -24.48 -13.45 1.21
C LEU A 17 -25.56 -13.95 2.15
N LYS A 18 -26.82 -13.57 1.95
CA LYS A 18 -27.96 -14.13 2.70
C LYS A 18 -28.05 -15.65 2.59
N LYS A 19 -27.69 -16.23 1.42
CA LYS A 19 -27.66 -17.70 1.25
C LYS A 19 -26.46 -18.32 1.98
N ILE A 20 -25.27 -17.74 1.84
CA ILE A 20 -24.05 -18.21 2.51
C ILE A 20 -24.23 -18.23 4.03
N LEU A 21 -24.80 -17.17 4.59
CA LEU A 21 -25.02 -17.01 6.04
C LEU A 21 -25.99 -18.03 6.64
N LYS A 22 -26.84 -18.66 5.83
CA LYS A 22 -27.68 -19.78 6.31
C LYS A 22 -26.85 -21.01 6.71
N TYR A 23 -25.69 -21.19 6.09
CA TYR A 23 -24.84 -22.38 6.27
C TYR A 23 -23.54 -22.08 7.01
N ASN A 24 -23.24 -20.79 7.26
CA ASN A 24 -22.01 -20.35 7.91
C ASN A 24 -22.36 -19.48 9.12
N LYS A 25 -21.96 -19.95 10.30
CA LYS A 25 -22.27 -19.27 11.58
C LYS A 25 -21.42 -18.02 11.83
N LYS A 26 -20.28 -17.90 11.15
CA LYS A 26 -19.33 -16.82 11.37
C LYS A 26 -18.84 -16.24 10.05
N LEU A 27 -19.02 -14.94 9.87
CA LEU A 27 -18.51 -14.15 8.76
C LEU A 27 -17.49 -13.16 9.33
N VAL A 28 -16.28 -13.16 8.83
CA VAL A 28 -15.28 -12.13 9.12
C VAL A 28 -14.99 -11.34 7.85
N LEU A 29 -15.07 -10.03 7.94
CA LEU A 29 -14.71 -9.12 6.86
C LEU A 29 -13.21 -8.85 6.90
N ILE A 30 -12.59 -8.75 5.75
CA ILE A 30 -11.24 -8.22 5.58
C ILE A 30 -11.39 -6.87 4.90
N SER A 31 -11.05 -5.80 5.61
CA SER A 31 -10.94 -4.46 5.05
C SER A 31 -9.62 -4.39 4.30
N SER A 32 -9.70 -4.38 2.98
CA SER A 32 -8.60 -4.46 2.03
C SER A 32 -9.07 -4.00 0.66
N GLY A 33 -8.23 -3.36 -0.12
CA GLY A 33 -8.63 -2.72 -1.36
C GLY A 33 -9.43 -1.44 -1.07
N ILE A 34 -10.60 -1.25 -1.62
CA ILE A 34 -11.48 -0.11 -1.32
C ILE A 34 -12.77 -0.62 -0.70
N ASP A 35 -13.19 0.00 0.40
CA ASP A 35 -14.46 -0.25 1.06
C ASP A 35 -15.13 1.06 1.50
N HIS A 36 -16.39 0.96 1.92
CA HIS A 36 -17.18 2.13 2.33
C HIS A 36 -16.59 2.85 3.55
N GLN A 37 -16.10 2.10 4.54
CA GLN A 37 -15.54 2.67 5.78
C GLN A 37 -14.30 3.52 5.48
N CYS A 38 -13.37 2.98 4.72
CA CYS A 38 -12.14 3.66 4.33
C CYS A 38 -12.45 4.89 3.45
N MET A 39 -13.35 4.74 2.46
CA MET A 39 -13.76 5.84 1.60
C MET A 39 -14.45 6.97 2.36
N SER A 40 -15.33 6.65 3.29
CA SER A 40 -15.97 7.67 4.15
C SER A 40 -14.94 8.44 4.95
N TYR A 41 -13.98 7.73 5.55
CA TYR A 41 -12.91 8.34 6.35
C TYR A 41 -12.02 9.28 5.52
N MET A 42 -11.67 8.87 4.27
CA MET A 42 -10.90 9.70 3.34
C MET A 42 -11.67 10.97 2.93
N MET A 43 -12.94 10.82 2.56
CA MET A 43 -13.78 11.93 2.09
C MET A 43 -14.16 12.92 3.19
N GLU A 44 -14.16 12.50 4.45
CA GLU A 44 -14.32 13.35 5.61
C GLU A 44 -13.04 14.14 5.98
N GLY A 45 -11.94 13.95 5.23
CA GLY A 45 -10.67 14.65 5.45
C GLY A 45 -9.97 14.23 6.76
N LYS A 46 -10.22 13.02 7.25
CA LYS A 46 -9.66 12.53 8.52
C LYS A 46 -8.21 12.03 8.39
N PHE A 47 -7.78 11.70 7.18
CA PHE A 47 -6.36 11.45 6.88
C PHE A 47 -5.63 12.76 6.59
N ARG A 48 -4.36 12.84 6.92
CA ARG A 48 -3.47 13.95 6.49
C ARG A 48 -3.42 14.07 4.97
N TYR A 49 -3.39 12.93 4.28
CA TYR A 49 -3.53 12.76 2.84
C TYR A 49 -3.93 11.30 2.55
N SER A 50 -4.46 11.07 1.37
CA SER A 50 -4.89 9.74 0.93
C SER A 50 -4.94 9.67 -0.59
N ILE A 51 -5.22 8.50 -1.13
CA ILE A 51 -5.47 8.34 -2.57
C ILE A 51 -6.56 9.27 -3.10
N MET A 52 -7.44 9.82 -2.22
CA MET A 52 -8.50 10.75 -2.57
C MET A 52 -8.06 12.23 -2.51
N SER A 53 -6.88 12.53 -1.98
CA SER A 53 -6.39 13.92 -1.86
C SER A 53 -6.43 14.69 -3.18
N PRO A 54 -5.98 14.15 -4.34
CA PRO A 54 -6.07 14.89 -5.58
C PRO A 54 -7.50 15.22 -6.01
N TYR A 55 -8.47 14.34 -5.72
CA TYR A 55 -9.87 14.59 -6.02
C TYR A 55 -10.49 15.63 -5.07
N LEU A 56 -10.09 15.63 -3.80
CA LEU A 56 -10.54 16.62 -2.83
C LEU A 56 -10.02 18.03 -3.16
N GLU A 57 -8.82 18.11 -3.75
CA GLU A 57 -8.23 19.37 -4.22
C GLU A 57 -8.79 19.82 -5.57
N ASP A 58 -9.06 18.88 -6.49
CA ASP A 58 -9.59 19.15 -7.84
C ASP A 58 -10.70 18.16 -8.22
N GLN A 59 -11.96 18.60 -8.03
CA GLN A 59 -13.13 17.79 -8.35
C GLN A 59 -13.36 17.58 -9.86
N SER A 60 -12.62 18.27 -10.73
CA SER A 60 -12.65 17.99 -12.18
C SER A 60 -12.13 16.59 -12.51
N LEU A 61 -11.40 15.95 -11.57
CA LEU A 61 -10.94 14.56 -11.64
C LEU A 61 -12.05 13.52 -11.38
N TYR A 62 -13.32 13.91 -11.31
CA TYR A 62 -14.45 13.03 -11.02
C TYR A 62 -14.43 11.72 -11.84
N GLU A 63 -14.24 11.80 -13.14
CA GLU A 63 -14.21 10.62 -14.02
C GLU A 63 -13.10 9.62 -13.64
N THR A 64 -11.94 10.13 -13.22
CA THR A 64 -10.80 9.31 -12.75
C THR A 64 -11.11 8.58 -11.43
N TYR A 65 -12.00 9.17 -10.62
CA TYR A 65 -12.33 8.67 -9.27
C TYR A 65 -13.71 8.01 -9.16
N GLN A 66 -14.48 7.87 -10.24
CA GLN A 66 -15.80 7.23 -10.22
C GLN A 66 -15.80 5.85 -9.55
N PHE A 67 -14.76 5.04 -9.82
CA PHE A 67 -14.64 3.71 -9.20
C PHE A 67 -14.53 3.79 -7.68
N GLN A 68 -13.83 4.77 -7.13
CA GLN A 68 -13.69 4.98 -5.70
C GLN A 68 -14.99 5.55 -5.11
N LEU A 69 -15.52 6.58 -5.74
CA LEU A 69 -16.71 7.30 -5.27
C LEU A 69 -17.98 6.43 -5.23
N GLN A 70 -18.08 5.39 -6.08
CA GLN A 70 -19.24 4.48 -6.05
C GLN A 70 -19.43 3.80 -4.69
N TYR A 71 -18.37 3.59 -3.91
CA TYR A 71 -18.47 2.99 -2.57
C TYR A 71 -19.26 3.83 -1.57
N LEU A 72 -19.52 5.11 -1.89
CA LEU A 72 -20.31 6.03 -1.09
C LEU A 72 -21.76 6.18 -1.60
N ASN A 73 -22.11 5.57 -2.72
CA ASN A 73 -23.49 5.62 -3.20
C ASN A 73 -24.41 4.73 -2.35
N GLU A 74 -25.73 4.90 -2.53
CA GLU A 74 -26.74 4.21 -1.73
C GLU A 74 -26.63 2.68 -1.83
N GLU A 75 -26.34 2.12 -3.00
CA GLU A 75 -26.25 0.66 -3.19
C GLU A 75 -25.08 0.05 -2.40
N PHE A 76 -23.89 0.71 -2.42
CA PHE A 76 -22.73 0.25 -1.68
C PHE A 76 -22.89 0.53 -0.18
N THR A 77 -23.46 1.65 0.21
CA THR A 77 -23.82 1.93 1.61
C THR A 77 -24.76 0.86 2.17
N ASN A 78 -25.76 0.44 1.40
CA ASN A 78 -26.67 -0.64 1.79
C ASN A 78 -25.94 -1.99 1.91
N LEU A 79 -25.00 -2.27 1.02
CA LEU A 79 -24.14 -3.47 1.10
C LEU A 79 -23.28 -3.44 2.36
N HIS A 80 -22.59 -2.33 2.61
CA HIS A 80 -21.78 -2.10 3.79
C HIS A 80 -22.58 -2.34 5.08
N ASN A 81 -23.72 -1.64 5.23
CA ASN A 81 -24.57 -1.77 6.40
C ASN A 81 -25.05 -3.21 6.60
N PHE A 82 -25.41 -3.91 5.50
CA PHE A 82 -25.79 -5.31 5.58
C PHE A 82 -24.63 -6.19 6.07
N ILE A 83 -23.43 -6.03 5.52
CA ILE A 83 -22.24 -6.83 5.90
C ILE A 83 -21.86 -6.54 7.34
N TYR A 84 -21.76 -5.27 7.73
CA TYR A 84 -21.38 -4.90 9.10
C TYR A 84 -22.40 -5.36 10.14
N LYS A 85 -23.69 -5.38 9.79
CA LYS A 85 -24.71 -5.98 10.67
C LYS A 85 -24.50 -7.49 10.86
N GLN A 86 -24.09 -8.21 9.83
CA GLN A 86 -23.97 -9.67 9.84
C GLN A 86 -22.59 -10.19 10.23
N CYS A 87 -21.53 -9.42 10.01
CA CYS A 87 -20.17 -9.88 10.30
C CYS A 87 -19.92 -9.98 11.80
N TYR A 88 -19.13 -10.97 12.16
CA TYR A 88 -18.60 -11.16 13.51
C TYR A 88 -17.58 -10.09 13.85
N GLY A 89 -16.72 -9.75 12.89
CA GLY A 89 -15.70 -8.73 13.04
C GLY A 89 -15.02 -8.39 11.73
N VAL A 90 -14.16 -7.38 11.78
CA VAL A 90 -13.42 -6.81 10.66
C VAL A 90 -11.94 -6.84 10.96
N ILE A 91 -11.13 -7.33 10.03
CA ILE A 91 -9.66 -7.36 10.09
C ILE A 91 -9.15 -6.38 9.04
N ALA A 92 -8.24 -5.46 9.39
CA ALA A 92 -7.54 -4.60 8.44
C ALA A 92 -6.33 -5.33 7.85
N SER A 93 -6.01 -5.09 6.58
CA SER A 93 -4.84 -5.66 5.90
C SER A 93 -3.58 -4.79 5.97
N ASP A 94 -3.75 -3.49 6.19
CA ASP A 94 -2.69 -2.48 6.24
C ASP A 94 -3.14 -1.23 7.01
N MET A 95 -2.26 -0.21 7.11
CA MET A 95 -2.52 1.00 7.91
C MET A 95 -3.65 1.85 7.35
N ASP A 96 -3.81 1.92 6.03
CA ASP A 96 -4.86 2.72 5.39
C ASP A 96 -6.27 2.19 5.75
N TYR A 97 -6.39 0.90 6.12
CA TYR A 97 -7.63 0.29 6.63
C TYR A 97 -7.65 0.16 8.16
N HIS A 98 -6.47 0.07 8.81
CA HIS A 98 -6.37 0.03 10.26
C HIS A 98 -6.87 1.32 10.91
N ILE A 99 -6.35 2.45 10.45
CA ILE A 99 -6.64 3.78 11.03
C ILE A 99 -8.15 4.07 11.06
N PRO A 100 -8.92 3.88 9.96
CA PRO A 100 -10.37 4.11 9.98
C PRO A 100 -11.17 3.17 10.89
N LEU A 101 -10.58 2.05 11.30
CA LEU A 101 -11.25 1.03 12.11
C LEU A 101 -10.91 1.11 13.59
N VAL A 102 -9.89 1.88 13.98
CA VAL A 102 -9.52 2.06 15.40
C VAL A 102 -10.70 2.59 16.19
N GLY A 103 -11.05 1.88 17.28
CA GLY A 103 -12.20 2.22 18.12
C GLY A 103 -13.55 1.66 17.64
N HIS A 104 -13.62 1.04 16.46
CA HIS A 104 -14.86 0.42 15.99
C HIS A 104 -15.14 -0.90 16.74
N GLU A 105 -16.38 -1.10 17.22
CA GLU A 105 -16.78 -2.25 18.06
C GLU A 105 -16.51 -3.63 17.44
N LYS A 106 -16.49 -3.72 16.11
CA LYS A 106 -16.25 -4.96 15.37
C LYS A 106 -14.81 -5.12 14.90
N TYR A 107 -13.94 -4.18 15.20
CA TYR A 107 -12.55 -4.27 14.79
C TYR A 107 -11.81 -5.38 15.55
N LEU A 108 -11.14 -6.26 14.81
CA LEU A 108 -10.37 -7.40 15.37
C LEU A 108 -8.85 -7.16 15.31
N GLY A 109 -8.41 -6.05 14.73
CA GLY A 109 -7.01 -5.68 14.60
C GLY A 109 -6.44 -5.88 13.19
N LEU A 110 -5.18 -5.47 13.03
CA LEU A 110 -4.42 -5.57 11.79
C LEU A 110 -3.84 -6.97 11.60
N ALA A 111 -4.03 -7.57 10.42
CA ALA A 111 -3.29 -8.74 9.95
C ALA A 111 -2.61 -8.37 8.62
N PRO A 112 -1.28 -8.32 8.58
CA PRO A 112 -0.56 -7.74 7.44
C PRO A 112 -0.70 -8.57 6.16
N ASN A 113 -0.53 -7.91 5.02
CA ASN A 113 -0.53 -8.53 3.70
C ASN A 113 0.52 -9.65 3.61
N PRO A 114 0.16 -10.87 3.15
CA PRO A 114 1.09 -11.99 3.10
C PRO A 114 2.02 -11.92 1.90
N ILE A 115 3.32 -12.14 2.11
CA ILE A 115 4.34 -12.25 1.07
C ILE A 115 4.99 -13.63 1.15
N ASN A 116 5.07 -14.32 0.01
CA ASN A 116 5.75 -15.62 -0.07
C ASN A 116 7.27 -15.43 -0.24
N THR A 117 7.93 -15.11 0.86
CA THR A 117 9.39 -14.88 0.89
C THR A 117 10.21 -16.12 0.57
N ASP A 118 9.63 -17.33 0.65
CA ASP A 118 10.31 -18.56 0.27
C ASP A 118 10.52 -18.68 -1.26
N ARG A 119 9.69 -17.94 -2.04
CA ARG A 119 9.78 -17.90 -3.52
C ARG A 119 10.41 -16.63 -4.08
N ILE A 120 10.64 -15.63 -3.22
CA ILE A 120 11.27 -14.37 -3.61
C ILE A 120 12.72 -14.39 -3.17
N GLU A 121 13.63 -14.50 -4.12
CA GLU A 121 15.06 -14.46 -3.86
C GLU A 121 15.49 -13.06 -3.42
N TYR A 122 16.31 -12.99 -2.36
CA TYR A 122 16.99 -11.77 -1.98
C TYR A 122 18.20 -11.55 -2.85
N ILE A 123 18.25 -10.42 -3.54
CA ILE A 123 19.36 -10.02 -4.41
C ILE A 123 20.13 -8.89 -3.73
N PRO A 124 21.33 -9.15 -3.18
CA PRO A 124 22.14 -8.09 -2.59
C PRO A 124 22.42 -6.97 -3.59
N ILE A 125 22.19 -5.74 -3.18
CA ILE A 125 22.48 -4.57 -4.03
C ILE A 125 24.00 -4.49 -4.26
N LYS A 126 24.37 -4.26 -5.52
CA LYS A 126 25.74 -3.93 -5.95
C LYS A 126 25.70 -2.62 -6.73
N ILE A 127 26.36 -1.61 -6.24
CA ILE A 127 26.47 -0.31 -6.89
C ILE A 127 27.86 -0.24 -7.52
N ASP A 128 27.95 -0.53 -8.82
CA ASP A 128 29.22 -0.54 -9.54
C ASP A 128 29.61 0.88 -9.97
N GLU A 129 28.78 1.58 -10.74
CA GLU A 129 29.04 2.92 -11.24
C GLU A 129 27.98 3.92 -10.81
N LYS A 130 26.69 3.61 -11.06
CA LYS A 130 25.55 4.48 -10.81
C LYS A 130 24.50 3.82 -9.94
N ILE A 131 23.82 4.62 -9.15
CA ILE A 131 22.63 4.19 -8.42
C ILE A 131 21.46 4.14 -9.39
N LYS A 132 20.85 2.96 -9.57
CA LYS A 132 19.72 2.73 -10.46
C LYS A 132 18.40 3.01 -9.73
N ILE A 133 17.65 3.98 -10.24
CA ILE A 133 16.35 4.39 -9.70
C ILE A 133 15.26 4.03 -10.72
N PHE A 134 14.28 3.24 -10.31
CA PHE A 134 13.16 2.85 -11.16
C PHE A 134 11.85 3.48 -10.69
N HIS A 135 11.13 4.08 -11.63
CA HIS A 135 9.80 4.65 -11.45
C HIS A 135 8.84 4.08 -12.49
N GLY A 136 8.08 3.07 -12.11
CA GLY A 136 7.06 2.45 -12.97
C GLY A 136 5.68 3.07 -12.76
N VAL A 137 5.23 3.85 -13.73
CA VAL A 137 3.96 4.57 -13.67
C VAL A 137 2.84 3.76 -14.32
N ASN A 138 1.85 3.37 -13.53
CA ASN A 138 0.56 2.96 -14.07
C ASN A 138 -0.27 4.22 -14.35
N THR A 139 -0.49 4.54 -15.62
CA THR A 139 -1.17 5.78 -16.02
C THR A 139 -2.59 5.88 -15.49
N SER A 140 -3.30 4.76 -15.31
CA SER A 140 -4.65 4.73 -14.74
C SER A 140 -4.69 5.04 -13.23
N ALA A 141 -3.55 4.92 -12.55
CA ALA A 141 -3.41 5.20 -11.13
C ALA A 141 -2.50 6.42 -10.83
N MET A 142 -2.12 7.17 -11.85
CA MET A 142 -1.10 8.24 -11.77
C MET A 142 -1.40 9.26 -10.67
N HIS A 143 -2.63 9.78 -10.62
CA HIS A 143 -3.06 10.74 -9.59
C HIS A 143 -3.12 10.08 -8.21
N LYS A 144 -3.73 8.90 -8.11
CA LYS A 144 -3.93 8.17 -6.85
C LYS A 144 -2.64 7.77 -6.15
N LYS A 145 -1.59 7.50 -6.93
CA LYS A 145 -0.25 7.17 -6.39
C LYS A 145 0.64 8.40 -6.17
N GLY A 146 0.22 9.61 -6.59
CA GLY A 146 1.04 10.81 -6.45
C GLY A 146 2.30 10.82 -7.33
N ASN A 147 2.24 10.15 -8.50
CA ASN A 147 3.41 9.98 -9.38
C ASN A 147 4.04 11.30 -9.86
N HIS A 148 3.27 12.40 -9.91
CA HIS A 148 3.79 13.71 -10.29
C HIS A 148 4.86 14.21 -9.32
N PHE A 149 4.75 13.93 -8.01
CA PHE A 149 5.80 14.28 -7.05
C PHE A 149 7.10 13.54 -7.32
N PHE A 150 7.02 12.25 -7.68
CA PHE A 150 8.22 11.49 -8.08
C PHE A 150 8.84 12.07 -9.35
N ILE A 151 8.02 12.40 -10.36
CA ILE A 151 8.51 12.98 -11.63
C ILE A 151 9.24 14.30 -11.37
N GLU A 152 8.70 15.16 -10.52
CA GLU A 152 9.34 16.43 -10.15
C GLU A 152 10.61 16.21 -9.33
N ALA A 153 10.59 15.30 -8.36
CA ALA A 153 11.77 14.96 -7.56
C ALA A 153 12.91 14.39 -8.43
N LEU A 154 12.57 13.51 -9.38
CA LEU A 154 13.56 12.92 -10.29
C LEU A 154 14.21 13.94 -11.19
N LYS A 155 13.49 14.99 -11.65
CA LYS A 155 14.09 16.10 -12.40
C LYS A 155 15.15 16.85 -11.57
N ILE A 156 14.85 17.13 -10.29
CA ILE A 156 15.80 17.77 -9.39
C ILE A 156 17.07 16.90 -9.21
N ILE A 157 16.89 15.59 -9.09
CA ILE A 157 18.02 14.66 -8.94
C ILE A 157 18.83 14.54 -10.21
N GLU A 158 18.18 14.45 -11.37
CA GLU A 158 18.86 14.37 -12.67
C GLU A 158 19.68 15.61 -12.96
N GLU A 159 19.17 16.81 -12.64
CA GLU A 159 19.91 18.07 -12.80
C GLU A 159 21.18 18.15 -11.95
N LYS A 160 21.15 17.57 -10.73
CA LYS A 160 22.27 17.67 -9.77
C LYS A 160 23.26 16.50 -9.83
N TYR A 161 22.79 15.30 -10.17
CA TYR A 161 23.50 14.03 -9.97
C TYR A 161 23.46 13.07 -11.16
N ALA A 162 23.34 13.60 -12.40
CA ALA A 162 23.30 12.80 -13.63
C ALA A 162 24.51 11.85 -13.79
N ASP A 163 25.65 12.22 -13.22
CA ASP A 163 26.86 11.41 -13.20
C ASP A 163 26.81 10.25 -12.21
N LYS A 164 25.97 10.31 -11.17
CA LYS A 164 25.86 9.34 -10.07
C LYS A 164 24.63 8.42 -10.15
N VAL A 165 23.62 8.79 -10.96
CA VAL A 165 22.37 8.04 -11.05
C VAL A 165 22.05 7.59 -12.47
N GLU A 166 21.34 6.48 -12.57
CA GLU A 166 20.64 6.02 -13.74
C GLU A 166 19.14 5.99 -13.42
N ILE A 167 18.36 6.88 -14.02
CA ILE A 167 16.93 7.01 -13.78
C ILE A 167 16.16 6.37 -14.92
N LYS A 168 15.27 5.42 -14.60
CA LYS A 168 14.39 4.78 -15.56
C LYS A 168 12.95 5.03 -15.17
N THR A 169 12.22 5.83 -15.95
CA THR A 169 10.76 6.01 -15.82
C THR A 169 10.04 5.32 -16.96
N THR A 170 8.98 4.56 -16.65
CA THR A 170 8.16 3.86 -17.65
C THR A 170 6.69 4.11 -17.40
N TYR A 171 5.86 3.99 -18.46
CA TYR A 171 4.44 4.29 -18.42
C TYR A 171 3.63 3.11 -18.97
N SER A 172 2.92 2.40 -18.08
CA SER A 172 2.02 1.28 -18.43
C SER A 172 2.63 0.27 -19.39
N ILE A 173 3.89 -0.11 -19.16
CA ILE A 173 4.58 -1.13 -19.97
C ILE A 173 4.06 -2.54 -19.62
N PRO A 174 4.27 -3.54 -20.51
CA PRO A 174 3.97 -4.93 -20.22
C PRO A 174 4.67 -5.43 -18.95
N TYR A 175 4.03 -6.37 -18.26
CA TYR A 175 4.54 -6.89 -16.98
C TYR A 175 5.95 -7.48 -17.07
N ASP A 176 6.26 -8.22 -18.15
CA ASP A 176 7.56 -8.86 -18.35
C ASP A 176 8.69 -7.83 -18.49
N GLU A 177 8.41 -6.70 -19.16
CA GLU A 177 9.36 -5.59 -19.26
C GLU A 177 9.49 -4.87 -17.90
N TYR A 178 8.36 -4.64 -17.23
CA TYR A 178 8.33 -4.02 -15.91
C TYR A 178 9.18 -4.80 -14.91
N ILE A 179 9.02 -6.13 -14.84
CA ILE A 179 9.71 -6.95 -13.85
C ILE A 179 11.23 -6.97 -14.07
N THR A 180 11.68 -6.91 -15.34
CA THR A 180 13.11 -6.84 -15.67
C THR A 180 13.74 -5.55 -15.11
N LEU A 181 13.10 -4.41 -15.32
CA LEU A 181 13.58 -3.11 -14.79
C LEU A 181 13.49 -3.06 -13.27
N TYR A 182 12.42 -3.59 -12.71
CA TYR A 182 12.20 -3.70 -11.28
C TYR A 182 13.28 -4.56 -10.60
N GLU A 183 13.74 -5.65 -11.23
CA GLU A 183 14.81 -6.50 -10.69
C GLU A 183 16.19 -5.87 -10.78
N ASP A 184 16.45 -5.04 -11.78
CA ASP A 184 17.74 -4.37 -11.99
C ASP A 184 17.93 -3.13 -11.13
N CYS A 185 16.85 -2.51 -10.59
CA CYS A 185 16.98 -1.28 -9.82
C CYS A 185 17.55 -1.51 -8.41
N HIS A 186 18.11 -0.43 -7.83
CA HIS A 186 18.49 -0.34 -6.42
C HIS A 186 17.40 0.33 -5.57
N ILE A 187 16.77 1.36 -6.14
CA ILE A 187 15.72 2.15 -5.52
C ILE A 187 14.46 2.07 -6.39
N LEU A 188 13.33 1.72 -5.77
CA LEU A 188 12.01 1.74 -6.40
C LEU A 188 11.17 2.88 -5.84
N LEU A 189 10.54 3.67 -6.73
CA LEU A 189 9.54 4.66 -6.35
C LEU A 189 8.14 4.05 -6.60
N ASP A 190 7.35 3.83 -5.51
CA ASP A 190 6.08 3.12 -5.59
C ASP A 190 4.87 4.04 -5.48
N GLN A 191 4.67 4.71 -4.35
CA GLN A 191 3.50 5.56 -4.12
C GLN A 191 3.74 6.59 -3.01
N VAL A 192 2.98 7.71 -3.09
CA VAL A 192 3.06 8.83 -2.14
C VAL A 192 1.87 8.80 -1.17
N TYR A 193 0.66 8.63 -1.67
CA TYR A 193 -0.57 8.73 -0.87
C TYR A 193 -0.91 7.41 -0.17
N ALA A 194 -0.04 6.97 0.74
CA ALA A 194 -0.26 5.77 1.58
C ALA A 194 0.42 5.93 2.94
N PHE A 195 -0.09 5.22 3.93
CA PHE A 195 0.48 5.20 5.28
C PHE A 195 1.44 4.04 5.49
N ASP A 196 1.36 2.99 4.66
CA ASP A 196 2.30 1.87 4.63
C ASP A 196 2.46 1.25 3.23
N GLN A 197 2.93 0.01 3.15
CA GLN A 197 3.37 -0.59 1.91
C GLN A 197 2.31 -1.51 1.30
N GLY A 198 1.99 -1.28 0.02
CA GLY A 198 1.23 -2.22 -0.79
C GLY A 198 2.08 -3.42 -1.27
N PHE A 199 1.44 -4.39 -1.96
CA PHE A 199 2.10 -5.61 -2.43
C PHE A 199 3.34 -5.34 -3.30
N ASN A 200 3.29 -4.36 -4.21
CA ASN A 200 4.42 -4.02 -5.08
C ASN A 200 5.65 -3.58 -4.26
N ALA A 201 5.44 -2.72 -3.25
CA ALA A 201 6.49 -2.28 -2.35
C ALA A 201 7.03 -3.45 -1.51
N LEU A 202 6.15 -4.27 -0.92
CA LEU A 202 6.56 -5.42 -0.09
C LEU A 202 7.34 -6.47 -0.88
N GLU A 203 6.98 -6.74 -2.13
CA GLU A 203 7.73 -7.64 -3.01
C GLU A 203 9.10 -7.07 -3.37
N ALA A 204 9.20 -5.76 -3.62
CA ALA A 204 10.49 -5.09 -3.83
C ALA A 204 11.38 -5.15 -2.60
N MET A 205 10.82 -4.89 -1.43
CA MET A 205 11.53 -5.01 -0.15
C MET A 205 12.00 -6.45 0.08
N ALA A 206 11.18 -7.44 -0.25
CA ALA A 206 11.54 -8.85 -0.18
C ALA A 206 12.70 -9.20 -1.13
N LYS A 207 12.79 -8.57 -2.31
CA LYS A 207 13.92 -8.69 -3.24
C LYS A 207 15.16 -7.90 -2.81
N GLY A 208 15.05 -7.09 -1.74
CA GLY A 208 16.15 -6.26 -1.23
C GLY A 208 16.26 -4.90 -1.90
N LYS A 209 15.20 -4.37 -2.50
CA LYS A 209 15.19 -3.00 -3.02
C LYS A 209 14.93 -1.99 -1.91
N VAL A 210 15.51 -0.80 -2.03
CA VAL A 210 15.11 0.35 -1.21
C VAL A 210 13.85 0.95 -1.84
N VAL A 211 12.78 1.06 -1.07
CA VAL A 211 11.48 1.46 -1.62
C VAL A 211 11.03 2.79 -1.03
N PHE A 212 10.71 3.73 -1.90
CA PHE A 212 10.01 4.97 -1.58
C PHE A 212 8.50 4.73 -1.65
N THR A 213 7.84 4.76 -0.49
CA THR A 213 6.42 4.38 -0.34
C THR A 213 5.86 5.01 0.94
N GLY A 214 4.64 4.65 1.34
CA GLY A 214 4.14 4.98 2.67
C GLY A 214 4.95 4.30 3.76
N ALA A 215 5.40 5.07 4.76
CA ALA A 215 6.04 4.61 5.98
C ALA A 215 5.82 5.67 7.08
N GLU A 216 4.53 5.99 7.32
CA GLU A 216 4.11 7.05 8.22
C GLU A 216 4.35 6.71 9.70
N GLN A 217 4.25 7.73 10.58
CA GLN A 217 4.50 7.56 12.00
C GLN A 217 3.64 6.45 12.62
N GLU A 218 2.39 6.29 12.18
CA GLU A 218 1.48 5.26 12.66
C GLU A 218 2.00 3.85 12.35
N TRP A 219 2.63 3.66 11.18
CA TRP A 219 3.26 2.41 10.81
C TRP A 219 4.56 2.18 11.59
N LEU A 220 5.39 3.23 11.75
CA LEU A 220 6.61 3.17 12.54
C LEU A 220 6.32 2.79 14.00
N ASP A 221 5.32 3.43 14.62
CA ASP A 221 4.90 3.14 16.00
C ASP A 221 4.36 1.71 16.14
N TYR A 222 3.53 1.26 15.18
CA TYR A 222 2.95 -0.07 15.21
C TYR A 222 4.00 -1.19 15.19
N TYR A 223 5.07 -1.02 14.39
CA TYR A 223 6.15 -2.01 14.28
C TYR A 223 7.38 -1.68 15.12
N ASN A 224 7.35 -0.60 15.92
CA ASN A 224 8.46 -0.09 16.71
C ASN A 224 9.74 0.10 15.86
N LEU A 225 9.60 0.81 14.75
CA LEU A 225 10.65 1.11 13.80
C LEU A 225 11.11 2.56 13.91
N LYS A 226 12.31 2.83 13.39
CA LYS A 226 12.81 4.19 13.18
C LYS A 226 12.61 4.59 11.73
N GLU A 227 12.39 5.88 11.50
CA GLU A 227 12.26 6.45 10.15
C GLU A 227 13.45 6.06 9.27
N ASP A 228 13.19 5.82 7.99
CA ASP A 228 14.16 5.53 6.93
C ASP A 228 15.09 4.33 7.19
N THR A 229 14.68 3.38 8.04
CA THR A 229 15.49 2.18 8.34
C THR A 229 15.06 0.93 7.57
N VAL A 230 13.81 0.88 7.10
CA VAL A 230 13.22 -0.29 6.41
C VAL A 230 12.66 0.11 5.05
N ALA A 231 11.97 1.21 4.98
CA ALA A 231 11.42 1.84 3.78
C ALA A 231 11.60 3.35 3.91
N ILE A 232 11.56 4.08 2.80
CA ILE A 232 11.66 5.53 2.79
C ILE A 232 10.27 6.12 2.71
N ASN A 233 9.87 6.89 3.73
CA ASN A 233 8.59 7.56 3.73
C ASN A 233 8.51 8.64 2.66
N THR A 234 7.46 8.62 1.85
CA THR A 234 7.21 9.60 0.78
C THR A 234 6.04 10.51 1.15
N LEU A 235 6.37 11.74 1.51
CA LEU A 235 5.37 12.79 1.69
C LEU A 235 4.94 13.37 0.33
N PRO A 236 3.73 13.97 0.21
CA PRO A 236 3.28 14.66 -1.00
C PRO A 236 4.03 16.00 -1.19
N ASP A 237 5.34 15.92 -1.35
CA ASP A 237 6.26 17.04 -1.52
C ASP A 237 7.50 16.57 -2.32
N ALA A 238 7.59 17.03 -3.56
CA ALA A 238 8.68 16.63 -4.46
C ALA A 238 10.08 17.01 -3.95
N LYS A 239 10.20 18.14 -3.22
CA LYS A 239 11.48 18.57 -2.67
C LYS A 239 11.94 17.65 -1.56
N LYS A 240 11.03 17.25 -0.65
CA LYS A 240 11.34 16.29 0.42
C LYS A 240 11.70 14.92 -0.13
N ILE A 241 11.04 14.47 -1.18
CA ILE A 241 11.41 13.22 -1.88
C ILE A 241 12.82 13.35 -2.48
N ALA A 242 13.10 14.48 -3.16
CA ALA A 242 14.43 14.73 -3.73
C ALA A 242 15.52 14.80 -2.64
N GLU A 243 15.25 15.41 -1.48
CA GLU A 243 16.18 15.45 -0.35
C GLU A 243 16.53 14.05 0.18
N LYS A 244 15.55 13.16 0.29
CA LYS A 244 15.79 11.76 0.69
C LYS A 244 16.52 10.95 -0.38
N LEU A 245 16.24 11.17 -1.67
CA LEU A 245 17.04 10.60 -2.76
C LEU A 245 18.47 11.11 -2.74
N GLU A 246 18.69 12.41 -2.58
CA GLU A 246 20.01 13.03 -2.44
C GLU A 246 20.80 12.45 -1.28
N TRP A 247 20.16 12.29 -0.10
CA TRP A 247 20.76 11.64 1.05
C TRP A 247 21.26 10.24 0.72
N LEU A 248 20.48 9.40 0.03
CA LEU A 248 20.89 8.05 -0.36
C LEU A 248 22.02 8.07 -1.41
N ILE A 249 21.99 9.00 -2.36
CA ILE A 249 23.04 9.16 -3.39
C ILE A 249 24.38 9.54 -2.76
N LEU A 250 24.35 10.38 -1.73
CA LEU A 250 25.54 10.81 -1.02
C LEU A 250 26.02 9.82 0.06
N ASN A 251 25.15 8.85 0.44
CA ASN A 251 25.44 7.86 1.47
C ASN A 251 25.04 6.44 0.97
N PRO A 252 25.73 5.88 -0.04
CA PRO A 252 25.33 4.60 -0.65
C PRO A 252 25.34 3.41 0.31
N ASP A 253 26.10 3.46 1.40
CA ASP A 253 26.08 2.44 2.46
C ASP A 253 24.71 2.33 3.14
N GLN A 254 23.93 3.42 3.16
CA GLN A 254 22.56 3.38 3.67
C GLN A 254 21.64 2.55 2.76
N ILE A 255 21.84 2.57 1.44
CA ILE A 255 21.10 1.75 0.48
C ILE A 255 21.30 0.26 0.83
N HIS A 256 22.54 -0.17 1.10
CA HIS A 256 22.83 -1.55 1.49
C HIS A 256 22.20 -1.92 2.84
N THR A 257 22.25 -0.99 3.79
CA THR A 257 21.66 -1.19 5.14
C THR A 257 20.16 -1.33 5.08
N ILE A 258 19.48 -0.39 4.41
CA ILE A 258 18.02 -0.38 4.27
C ILE A 258 17.55 -1.61 3.49
N SER A 259 18.25 -2.00 2.42
CA SER A 259 17.99 -3.22 1.64
C SER A 259 17.91 -4.47 2.53
N LYS A 260 18.89 -4.69 3.39
CA LYS A 260 18.92 -5.82 4.33
C LYS A 260 17.79 -5.74 5.34
N ASN A 261 17.55 -4.56 5.90
CA ASN A 261 16.49 -4.33 6.87
C ASN A 261 15.11 -4.53 6.26
N ALA A 262 14.89 -4.08 5.02
CA ALA A 262 13.66 -4.27 4.26
C ALA A 262 13.34 -5.76 4.09
N ARG A 263 14.32 -6.56 3.64
CA ARG A 263 14.16 -8.02 3.54
C ARG A 263 13.82 -8.64 4.88
N ALA A 264 14.59 -8.33 5.92
CA ALA A 264 14.39 -8.88 7.26
C ALA A 264 13.00 -8.50 7.84
N PHE A 265 12.53 -7.29 7.57
CA PHE A 265 11.20 -6.83 7.97
C PHE A 265 10.10 -7.65 7.29
N VAL A 266 10.17 -7.82 5.97
CA VAL A 266 9.15 -8.59 5.23
C VAL A 266 9.14 -10.06 5.68
N GLU A 267 10.30 -10.68 5.90
CA GLU A 267 10.39 -12.04 6.44
C GLU A 267 9.79 -12.13 7.84
N LYS A 268 10.07 -11.13 8.68
CA LYS A 268 9.60 -11.12 10.07
C LYS A 268 8.10 -10.84 10.18
N GLU A 269 7.57 -9.86 9.43
CA GLU A 269 6.21 -9.35 9.65
C GLU A 269 5.20 -9.80 8.58
N HIS A 270 5.64 -10.02 7.34
CA HIS A 270 4.78 -10.30 6.19
C HIS A 270 4.93 -11.73 5.63
N HIS A 271 5.80 -12.57 6.20
CA HIS A 271 5.92 -13.96 5.75
C HIS A 271 4.55 -14.65 5.77
N TYR A 272 4.16 -15.27 4.65
CA TYR A 272 2.80 -15.75 4.43
C TYR A 272 2.27 -16.70 5.53
N LEU A 273 3.12 -17.54 6.13
CA LEU A 273 2.72 -18.42 7.22
C LEU A 273 2.40 -17.61 8.49
N LYS A 274 3.19 -16.58 8.81
CA LYS A 274 2.95 -15.70 9.95
C LYS A 274 1.68 -14.85 9.73
N ALA A 275 1.55 -14.25 8.55
CA ALA A 275 0.35 -13.49 8.20
C ALA A 275 -0.91 -14.36 8.30
N THR A 276 -0.88 -15.58 7.74
CA THR A 276 -2.00 -16.54 7.83
C THR A 276 -2.33 -16.86 9.28
N LYS A 277 -1.33 -17.10 10.13
CA LYS A 277 -1.55 -17.33 11.57
C LYS A 277 -2.25 -16.14 12.23
N ASN A 278 -1.82 -14.91 11.95
CA ASN A 278 -2.46 -13.68 12.44
C ASN A 278 -3.95 -13.61 12.02
N TYR A 279 -4.27 -13.93 10.76
CA TYR A 279 -5.66 -13.97 10.29
C TYR A 279 -6.48 -15.02 11.05
N ILE A 280 -5.95 -16.23 11.24
CA ILE A 280 -6.62 -17.32 11.96
C ILE A 280 -6.84 -16.97 13.43
N GLU A 281 -5.85 -16.39 14.10
CA GLU A 281 -5.96 -15.96 15.49
C GLU A 281 -7.06 -14.92 15.66
N LYS A 282 -7.10 -13.88 14.81
CA LYS A 282 -8.15 -12.86 14.82
C LYS A 282 -9.53 -13.44 14.47
N TRP A 283 -9.58 -14.38 13.55
CA TRP A 283 -10.80 -15.09 13.22
C TRP A 283 -11.36 -15.86 14.42
N ASN A 284 -10.48 -16.47 15.23
CA ASN A 284 -10.85 -17.32 16.37
C ASN A 284 -11.12 -16.52 17.66
N VAL A 285 -10.89 -15.21 17.69
CA VAL A 285 -11.26 -14.39 18.84
C VAL A 285 -12.72 -14.64 19.19
N THR A 286 -12.97 -15.03 20.42
CA THR A 286 -14.32 -15.09 21.00
C THR A 286 -14.60 -13.71 21.62
N LYS A 287 -15.63 -13.02 21.13
CA LYS A 287 -16.13 -11.83 21.82
C LYS A 287 -16.77 -12.28 23.15
N PRO A 288 -16.51 -11.55 24.23
CA PRO A 288 -17.14 -11.83 25.53
C PRO A 288 -18.67 -11.70 25.45
#